data_4fece3651d96f52117889a2dd18dd4fb
#
_entry.id   4fece3651d96f52117889a2dd18dd4fb
#
_cell.length_a   1.000
_cell.length_b   1.000
_cell.length_c   1.000
_cell.angle_alpha   90.00
_cell.angle_beta   90.00
_cell.angle_gamma   90.00
#
_symmetry.space_group_name_H-M   'P 1'
#
loop_
_entity.id
_entity.type
_entity.pdbx_description
1 polymer ?
#
loop_
_entity_poly.entity_id
_entity_poly.type
_entity_poly.pdbx_seq_one_letter_code
_entity_poly.pdbx_strand_id
1 'polypeptide(L)'
;MREDKIGFGMRLQIVCRETEEEAWDFAHGLVAHASDAQKAFVKERFATSEANRRVRELAATGEVIEKNLFTGITKVRPGAGIAVVGTPEQCADTLQNFIDLGCHSFCLSGYLHDEEAERFGKWVMPILRERNRERMLAA
;
A
#
# COMPACT_ATOMS: atom_id res chain seq x y z
N MET A 1 19.52 17.03 -24.46
CA MET A 1 19.27 16.59 -23.08
C MET A 1 17.80 16.78 -22.80
N ARG A 2 17.07 15.72 -22.40
CA ARG A 2 15.68 15.88 -21.99
C ARG A 2 15.66 16.60 -20.63
N GLU A 3 15.00 17.73 -20.58
CA GLU A 3 14.73 18.47 -19.34
C GLU A 3 13.52 17.90 -18.57
N ASP A 4 13.00 16.74 -18.98
CA ASP A 4 11.86 16.11 -18.35
C ASP A 4 12.23 15.63 -16.93
N LYS A 5 11.59 16.17 -15.94
CA LYS A 5 11.74 15.70 -14.54
C LYS A 5 11.29 14.25 -14.45
N ILE A 6 12.10 13.41 -13.83
CA ILE A 6 11.73 12.01 -13.55
C ILE A 6 10.59 12.00 -12.53
N GLY A 7 9.48 11.39 -12.89
CA GLY A 7 8.36 11.14 -11.97
C GLY A 7 8.59 9.87 -11.15
N PHE A 8 8.25 9.91 -9.88
CA PHE A 8 8.28 8.75 -9.00
C PHE A 8 6.89 8.20 -8.78
N GLY A 9 6.75 6.89 -8.93
CA GLY A 9 5.52 6.15 -8.64
C GLY A 9 5.70 5.17 -7.50
N MET A 10 4.67 4.97 -6.69
CA MET A 10 4.64 4.03 -5.61
C MET A 10 3.64 2.91 -5.88
N ARG A 11 4.04 1.67 -5.62
CA ARG A 11 3.15 0.53 -5.66
C ARG A 11 2.87 0.02 -4.25
N LEU A 12 1.59 0.02 -3.87
CA LEU A 12 1.14 -0.37 -2.54
C LEU A 12 -0.10 -1.27 -2.63
N GLN A 13 -0.33 -2.04 -1.59
CA GLN A 13 -1.65 -2.59 -1.32
C GLN A 13 -2.46 -1.58 -0.51
N ILE A 14 -3.78 -1.68 -0.54
CA ILE A 14 -4.65 -0.87 0.31
C ILE A 14 -5.72 -1.75 0.93
N VAL A 15 -6.01 -1.50 2.20
CA VAL A 15 -7.10 -2.10 2.96
C VAL A 15 -7.80 -0.95 3.69
N CYS A 16 -8.88 -0.46 3.09
CA CYS A 16 -9.67 0.65 3.62
C CYS A 16 -11.01 0.13 4.15
N ARG A 17 -11.32 0.44 5.42
CA ARG A 17 -12.60 0.09 6.06
C ARG A 17 -13.16 1.31 6.79
N GLU A 18 -14.43 1.24 7.20
CA GLU A 18 -15.07 2.33 7.94
C GLU A 18 -14.42 2.59 9.28
N THR A 19 -13.96 1.51 9.95
CA THR A 19 -13.26 1.59 11.23
C THR A 19 -11.85 1.05 11.13
N GLU A 20 -10.97 1.53 12.01
CA GLU A 20 -9.59 1.06 12.10
C GLU A 20 -9.53 -0.43 12.50
N GLU A 21 -10.40 -0.86 13.42
CA GLU A 21 -10.50 -2.24 13.88
C GLU A 21 -10.84 -3.18 12.71
N GLU A 22 -11.87 -2.88 11.94
CA GLU A 22 -12.25 -3.67 10.76
C GLU A 22 -11.13 -3.76 9.72
N ALA A 23 -10.40 -2.66 9.50
CA ALA A 23 -9.29 -2.63 8.56
C ALA A 23 -8.15 -3.56 8.99
N TRP A 24 -7.77 -3.52 10.28
CA TRP A 24 -6.71 -4.36 10.81
C TRP A 24 -7.12 -5.82 10.94
N ASP A 25 -8.34 -6.12 11.35
CA ASP A 25 -8.87 -7.49 11.39
C ASP A 25 -8.84 -8.13 10.01
N PHE A 26 -9.26 -7.38 8.99
CA PHE A 26 -9.18 -7.85 7.61
C PHE A 26 -7.74 -8.09 7.15
N ALA A 27 -6.84 -7.14 7.41
CA ALA A 27 -5.44 -7.25 7.01
C ALA A 27 -4.72 -8.44 7.67
N HIS A 28 -4.93 -8.64 8.97
CA HIS A 28 -4.41 -9.79 9.71
C HIS A 28 -5.02 -11.11 9.21
N GLY A 29 -6.32 -11.12 8.91
CA GLY A 29 -7.02 -12.26 8.35
C GLY A 29 -6.41 -12.74 7.03
N LEU A 30 -6.00 -11.84 6.15
CA LEU A 30 -5.33 -12.18 4.89
C LEU A 30 -4.04 -12.99 5.11
N VAL A 31 -3.30 -12.67 6.16
CA VAL A 31 -2.03 -13.36 6.48
C VAL A 31 -2.27 -14.65 7.26
N ALA A 32 -3.24 -14.65 8.17
CA ALA A 32 -3.56 -15.79 9.01
C ALA A 32 -4.06 -17.00 8.22
N HIS A 33 -4.82 -16.79 7.15
CA HIS A 33 -5.40 -17.84 6.33
C HIS A 33 -4.41 -18.44 5.31
N ALA A 34 -3.23 -17.87 5.16
CA ALA A 34 -2.23 -18.40 4.24
C ALA A 34 -1.53 -19.65 4.82
N SER A 35 -1.50 -20.73 4.05
CA SER A 35 -0.78 -21.93 4.44
C SER A 35 0.74 -21.73 4.50
N ASP A 36 1.43 -22.53 5.30
CA ASP A 36 2.90 -22.48 5.36
C ASP A 36 3.55 -22.82 4.01
N ALA A 37 2.91 -23.71 3.23
CA ALA A 37 3.34 -24.01 1.87
C ALA A 37 3.25 -22.80 0.94
N GLN A 38 2.20 -22.00 1.04
CA GLN A 38 2.05 -20.75 0.30
C GLN A 38 3.11 -19.72 0.68
N LYS A 39 3.38 -19.56 1.96
CA LYS A 39 4.43 -18.65 2.48
C LYS A 39 5.82 -19.09 2.01
N ALA A 40 6.11 -20.40 2.04
CA ALA A 40 7.36 -20.97 1.56
C ALA A 40 7.54 -20.76 0.05
N PHE A 41 6.50 -21.00 -0.74
CA PHE A 41 6.49 -20.77 -2.19
C PHE A 41 6.78 -19.32 -2.56
N VAL A 42 6.15 -18.37 -1.87
CA VAL A 42 6.41 -16.93 -2.06
C VAL A 42 7.85 -16.60 -1.75
N LYS A 43 8.38 -17.11 -0.64
CA LYS A 43 9.77 -16.87 -0.22
C LYS A 43 10.78 -17.40 -1.24
N GLU A 44 10.58 -18.61 -1.74
CA GLU A 44 11.50 -19.27 -2.69
C GLU A 44 11.46 -18.60 -4.06
N ARG A 45 10.26 -18.40 -4.64
CA ARG A 45 10.08 -17.88 -5.99
C ARG A 45 10.69 -16.50 -6.20
N PHE A 46 10.75 -15.69 -5.16
CA PHE A 46 11.24 -14.30 -5.22
C PHE A 46 12.54 -14.07 -4.44
N ALA A 47 13.26 -15.14 -4.14
CA ALA A 47 14.51 -15.09 -3.37
C ALA A 47 15.58 -14.20 -4.02
N THR A 48 15.65 -14.18 -5.35
CA THR A 48 16.65 -13.45 -6.13
C THR A 48 16.25 -12.03 -6.50
N SER A 49 15.01 -11.61 -6.20
CA SER A 49 14.53 -10.27 -6.54
C SER A 49 15.06 -9.23 -5.57
N GLU A 50 15.79 -8.23 -6.08
CA GLU A 50 16.30 -7.11 -5.28
C GLU A 50 15.18 -6.29 -4.62
N ALA A 51 14.09 -6.03 -5.34
CA ALA A 51 12.93 -5.33 -4.79
C ALA A 51 12.33 -6.10 -3.60
N ASN A 52 12.16 -7.42 -3.74
CA ASN A 52 11.67 -8.25 -2.64
C ASN A 52 12.68 -8.38 -1.49
N ARG A 53 13.99 -8.32 -1.77
CA ARG A 53 15.01 -8.28 -0.72
C ARG A 53 14.82 -7.05 0.17
N ARG A 54 14.71 -5.87 -0.42
CA ARG A 54 14.49 -4.61 0.31
C ARG A 54 13.19 -4.62 1.12
N VAL A 55 12.12 -5.12 0.53
CA VAL A 55 10.85 -5.22 1.24
C VAL A 55 10.92 -6.21 2.41
N ARG A 56 11.66 -7.34 2.27
CA ARG A 56 11.89 -8.27 3.38
C ARG A 56 12.75 -7.67 4.49
N GLU A 57 13.78 -6.90 4.14
CA GLU A 57 14.59 -6.18 5.12
C GLU A 57 13.74 -5.19 5.92
N LEU A 58 12.87 -4.47 5.24
CA LEU A 58 11.93 -3.57 5.89
C LEU A 58 10.94 -4.34 6.77
N ALA A 59 10.39 -5.47 6.30
CA ALA A 59 9.51 -6.33 7.08
C ALA A 59 10.18 -6.97 8.29
N ALA A 60 11.49 -7.11 8.28
CA ALA A 60 12.25 -7.60 9.42
C ALA A 60 12.35 -6.57 10.57
N THR A 61 12.10 -5.30 10.30
CA THR A 61 12.06 -4.25 11.33
C THR A 61 10.77 -4.25 12.14
N GLY A 62 9.69 -4.82 11.59
CA GLY A 62 8.39 -4.92 12.25
C GLY A 62 7.27 -5.27 11.27
N GLU A 63 6.21 -5.87 11.77
CA GLU A 63 5.02 -6.18 10.97
C GLU A 63 4.23 -4.92 10.62
N VAL A 64 4.19 -3.96 11.52
CA VAL A 64 3.69 -2.61 11.28
C VAL A 64 4.87 -1.65 11.38
N ILE A 65 5.16 -1.00 10.27
CA ILE A 65 6.13 0.08 10.20
C ILE A 65 5.35 1.36 10.01
N GLU A 66 5.63 2.39 10.70
CA GLU A 66 4.74 3.53 10.70
C GLU A 66 3.30 3.16 11.16
N LYS A 67 2.48 4.18 11.36
CA LYS A 67 1.15 4.00 11.94
C LYS A 67 0.21 3.09 11.15
N ASN A 68 0.27 3.15 9.83
CA ASN A 68 -0.69 2.49 8.91
C ASN A 68 -0.04 1.64 7.82
N LEU A 69 1.26 1.38 7.89
CA LEU A 69 1.99 0.57 6.91
C LEU A 69 2.23 -0.85 7.43
N PHE A 70 1.57 -1.81 6.79
CA PHE A 70 1.58 -3.21 7.17
C PHE A 70 2.46 -4.04 6.24
N THR A 71 3.52 -4.60 6.77
CA THR A 71 4.47 -5.44 6.03
C THR A 71 4.06 -6.91 6.00
N GLY A 72 3.13 -7.34 6.86
CA GLY A 72 2.69 -8.72 6.96
C GLY A 72 2.22 -9.32 5.63
N ILE A 73 1.64 -8.48 4.76
CA ILE A 73 1.16 -8.89 3.44
C ILE A 73 2.29 -9.48 2.55
N THR A 74 3.54 -9.15 2.80
CA THR A 74 4.69 -9.66 2.06
C THR A 74 4.91 -11.15 2.25
N LYS A 75 4.36 -11.72 3.32
CA LYS A 75 4.44 -13.16 3.63
C LYS A 75 3.56 -14.00 2.71
N VAL A 76 2.52 -13.38 2.15
CA VAL A 76 1.47 -14.09 1.40
C VAL A 76 1.38 -13.66 -0.06
N ARG A 77 1.90 -12.49 -0.39
CA ARG A 77 1.88 -11.96 -1.75
C ARG A 77 3.22 -11.35 -2.14
N PRO A 78 3.83 -11.83 -3.23
CA PRO A 78 5.06 -11.25 -3.77
C PRO A 78 4.80 -9.98 -4.56
N GLY A 79 5.80 -9.11 -4.63
CA GLY A 79 5.92 -8.06 -5.63
C GLY A 79 5.22 -6.74 -5.34
N ALA A 80 4.25 -6.67 -4.44
CA ALA A 80 3.56 -5.43 -4.16
C ALA A 80 4.03 -4.73 -2.87
N GLY A 81 4.72 -5.45 -2.03
CA GLY A 81 5.33 -4.88 -0.84
C GLY A 81 4.33 -4.65 0.29
N ILE A 82 4.12 -3.41 0.66
CA ILE A 82 3.49 -2.96 1.89
C ILE A 82 2.01 -2.64 1.64
N ALA A 83 1.16 -2.85 2.64
CA ALA A 83 -0.23 -2.43 2.62
C ALA A 83 -0.43 -1.16 3.46
N VAL A 84 -1.22 -0.24 2.95
CA VAL A 84 -1.80 0.86 3.72
C VAL A 84 -3.09 0.33 4.33
N VAL A 85 -3.21 0.36 5.65
CA VAL A 85 -4.34 -0.23 6.38
C VAL A 85 -4.98 0.83 7.27
N GLY A 86 -6.28 1.02 7.19
CA GLY A 86 -6.97 1.95 8.08
C GLY A 86 -8.29 2.49 7.56
N THR A 87 -8.75 3.54 8.22
CA THR A 87 -9.93 4.32 7.81
C THR A 87 -9.63 5.14 6.55
N PRO A 88 -10.64 5.71 5.88
CA PRO A 88 -10.44 6.60 4.73
C PRO A 88 -9.46 7.74 5.02
N GLU A 89 -9.57 8.37 6.20
CA GLU A 89 -8.68 9.46 6.63
C GLU A 89 -7.25 8.96 6.82
N GLN A 90 -7.06 7.84 7.51
CA GLN A 90 -5.74 7.25 7.75
C GLN A 90 -5.06 6.82 6.44
N CYS A 91 -5.83 6.24 5.52
CA CYS A 91 -5.33 5.90 4.18
C CYS A 91 -4.92 7.17 3.41
N ALA A 92 -5.75 8.21 3.44
CA ALA A 92 -5.44 9.49 2.81
C ALA A 92 -4.21 10.16 3.44
N ASP A 93 -4.07 10.14 4.76
CA ASP A 93 -2.90 10.68 5.47
C ASP A 93 -1.61 10.00 5.02
N THR A 94 -1.61 8.67 4.96
CA THR A 94 -0.44 7.90 4.55
C THR A 94 -0.07 8.18 3.10
N LEU A 95 -1.05 8.22 2.18
CA LEU A 95 -0.79 8.54 0.79
C LEU A 95 -0.36 10.00 0.60
N GLN A 96 -0.90 10.92 1.40
CA GLN A 96 -0.49 12.33 1.38
C GLN A 96 0.99 12.50 1.74
N ASN A 97 1.49 11.75 2.73
CA ASN A 97 2.91 11.78 3.08
C ASN A 97 3.80 11.41 1.88
N PHE A 98 3.42 10.40 1.09
CA PHE A 98 4.16 10.07 -0.14
C PHE A 98 4.04 11.15 -1.22
N ILE A 99 2.87 11.79 -1.37
CA ILE A 99 2.67 12.90 -2.30
C ILE A 99 3.57 14.08 -1.91
N ASP A 100 3.65 14.40 -0.63
CA ASP A 100 4.46 15.50 -0.12
C ASP A 100 5.97 15.24 -0.27
N LEU A 101 6.39 13.98 -0.30
CA LEU A 101 7.75 13.56 -0.64
C LEU A 101 8.03 13.53 -2.15
N GLY A 102 7.06 13.90 -2.99
CA GLY A 102 7.24 13.99 -4.44
C GLY A 102 6.78 12.75 -5.23
N CYS A 103 5.98 11.87 -4.63
CA CYS A 103 5.36 10.79 -5.38
C CYS A 103 4.25 11.33 -6.29
N HIS A 104 4.35 11.08 -7.60
CA HIS A 104 3.40 11.58 -8.59
C HIS A 104 2.27 10.61 -8.93
N SER A 105 2.48 9.31 -8.69
CA SER A 105 1.53 8.29 -9.07
C SER A 105 1.52 7.11 -8.11
N PHE A 106 0.36 6.47 -8.03
CA PHE A 106 0.20 5.26 -7.22
C PHE A 106 -0.41 4.14 -8.07
N CYS A 107 0.18 2.95 -7.94
CA CYS A 107 -0.44 1.71 -8.39
C CYS A 107 -0.96 1.00 -7.13
N LEU A 108 -2.24 1.13 -6.86
CA LEU A 108 -2.88 0.53 -5.70
C LEU A 108 -3.57 -0.77 -6.07
N SER A 109 -3.45 -1.77 -5.22
CA SER A 109 -4.13 -3.06 -5.35
C SER A 109 -4.81 -3.42 -4.05
N GLY A 110 -5.93 -4.10 -4.13
CA GLY A 110 -6.71 -4.52 -2.95
C GLY A 110 -7.12 -5.99 -3.01
N TYR A 111 -7.84 -6.39 -2.00
CA TYR A 111 -8.46 -7.70 -1.81
C TYR A 111 -9.94 -7.48 -1.46
N LEU A 112 -10.85 -7.81 -2.28
CA LEU A 112 -10.96 -8.00 -3.71
C LEU A 112 -10.69 -6.69 -4.46
N HIS A 113 -10.12 -6.74 -5.65
CA HIS A 113 -9.67 -5.53 -6.35
C HIS A 113 -10.80 -4.57 -6.70
N ASP A 114 -11.93 -5.06 -7.16
CA ASP A 114 -13.12 -4.29 -7.55
C ASP A 114 -13.75 -3.59 -6.35
N GLU A 115 -13.98 -4.32 -5.25
CA GLU A 115 -14.53 -3.75 -4.03
C GLU A 115 -13.61 -2.69 -3.41
N GLU A 116 -12.30 -2.95 -3.38
CA GLU A 116 -11.35 -2.00 -2.81
C GLU A 116 -11.18 -0.76 -3.70
N ALA A 117 -11.26 -0.92 -5.03
CA ALA A 117 -11.27 0.21 -5.95
C ALA A 117 -12.52 1.10 -5.76
N GLU A 118 -13.68 0.49 -5.51
CA GLU A 118 -14.90 1.22 -5.22
C GLU A 118 -14.80 1.99 -3.89
N ARG A 119 -14.31 1.34 -2.82
CA ARG A 119 -14.08 1.99 -1.51
C ARG A 119 -13.09 3.15 -1.64
N PHE A 120 -11.98 2.91 -2.32
CA PHE A 120 -10.97 3.94 -2.54
C PHE A 120 -11.53 5.14 -3.31
N GLY A 121 -12.26 4.87 -4.39
CA GLY A 121 -12.88 5.92 -5.21
C GLY A 121 -13.92 6.75 -4.48
N LYS A 122 -14.72 6.11 -3.63
CA LYS A 122 -15.79 6.78 -2.86
C LYS A 122 -15.30 7.48 -1.60
N TRP A 123 -14.31 6.91 -0.91
CA TRP A 123 -13.95 7.32 0.44
C TRP A 123 -12.62 8.06 0.52
N VAL A 124 -11.58 7.58 -0.18
CA VAL A 124 -10.22 8.13 -0.05
C VAL A 124 -9.94 9.20 -1.11
N MET A 125 -10.33 8.95 -2.36
CA MET A 125 -10.07 9.88 -3.47
C MET A 125 -10.63 11.29 -3.24
N PRO A 126 -11.86 11.49 -2.71
CA PRO A 126 -12.37 12.82 -2.43
C PRO A 126 -11.50 13.61 -1.45
N ILE A 127 -11.00 12.95 -0.40
CA ILE A 127 -10.12 13.55 0.60
C ILE A 127 -8.81 14.00 -0.06
N LEU A 128 -8.16 13.11 -0.82
CA LEU A 128 -6.92 13.44 -1.51
C LEU A 128 -7.08 14.56 -2.55
N ARG A 129 -8.17 14.56 -3.29
CA ARG A 129 -8.47 15.61 -4.29
C ARG A 129 -8.66 16.96 -3.63
N GLU A 130 -9.36 17.02 -2.51
CA GLU A 130 -9.55 18.27 -1.77
C GLU A 130 -8.21 18.81 -1.24
N ARG A 131 -7.41 17.94 -0.62
CA ARG A 131 -6.10 18.30 -0.06
C ARG A 131 -5.10 18.78 -1.11
N ASN A 132 -5.21 18.28 -2.34
CA ASN A 132 -4.29 18.57 -3.45
C ASN A 132 -4.90 19.45 -4.54
N ARG A 133 -6.01 20.11 -4.29
CA ARG A 133 -6.74 20.91 -5.29
C ARG A 133 -5.84 21.93 -5.99
N GLU A 134 -5.06 22.68 -5.26
CA GLU A 134 -4.16 23.71 -5.82
C GLU A 134 -3.05 23.10 -6.67
N ARG A 135 -2.48 21.96 -6.26
CA ARG A 135 -1.46 21.23 -7.02
C ARG A 135 -2.02 20.70 -8.34
N MET A 136 -3.27 20.24 -8.33
CA MET A 136 -3.94 19.73 -9.54
C MET A 136 -4.29 20.83 -10.55
N LEU A 137 -4.53 22.05 -10.08
CA LEU A 137 -4.80 23.21 -10.93
C LEU A 137 -3.52 23.82 -11.52
N ALA A 138 -2.37 23.56 -10.92
CA ALA A 138 -1.07 24.06 -11.35
C ALA A 138 -0.31 23.11 -12.30
N ALA A 139 -0.79 21.89 -12.52
CA ALA A 139 -0.20 20.85 -13.36
C ALA A 139 -0.82 20.84 -14.77
#